data_82bf1b269f52f5f0f0e2ba955241d018
#
_entry.id   82bf1b269f52f5f0f0e2ba955241d018
#
_cell.length_a   1.000
_cell.length_b   1.000
_cell.length_c   1.000
_cell.angle_alpha   90.00
_cell.angle_beta   90.00
_cell.angle_gamma   90.00
#
_symmetry.space_group_name_H-M   'P 1'
#
loop_
_entity.id
_entity.type
_entity.pdbx_description
1 polymer ?
#
loop_
_entity_poly.entity_id
_entity_poly.type
_entity_poly.pdbx_seq_one_letter_code
_entity_poly.pdbx_strand_id
1 'polypeptide(L)'
;MPGRSTVRALSAAALAVLLGLVAGCGSGVDGGGEAAGTRTITTDKGPLEVPADPQRVVVLNGGLAGYMYALDEPPVATDTRVLGITNFDGGFPPAWAEEARAAGTEQLPAGDSLSIEAVAAAQPDLIIGGGQGITAVQAAQAYDRLAEIAPTVLVPRTLTAWQDQMNAVADAVNKADAVPPLLQQYRDKLEQVRSSITPPQGETVYIASFAGEKTYVIPGDAALPALGQELGVTPVDVVARAPGARLASTGDSLEISPELLGEVANAPNAIVANAGGRSLEELKQDPNYAQLPSFRSGNVWEVPATSYRPDFDGAMATLDLFGQMFASQDG
;
A
#
# COMPACT_ATOMS: atom_id res chain seq x y z
N MET A 1 48.55 -66.38 -57.92
CA MET A 1 47.77 -67.49 -58.56
C MET A 1 46.47 -67.64 -57.82
N PRO A 2 45.41 -68.05 -58.42
CA PRO A 2 44.40 -67.31 -59.18
C PRO A 2 43.10 -67.36 -58.37
N GLY A 3 42.07 -66.73 -58.68
CA GLY A 3 41.28 -66.42 -59.78
C GLY A 3 39.89 -65.96 -59.31
N ARG A 4 39.36 -64.97 -59.96
CA ARG A 4 38.14 -64.99 -60.90
C ARG A 4 36.94 -65.78 -60.34
N SER A 5 35.76 -65.20 -60.25
CA SER A 5 34.87 -64.71 -61.32
C SER A 5 33.60 -64.20 -60.75
N THR A 6 33.14 -63.03 -61.15
CA THR A 6 31.96 -62.70 -62.00
C THR A 6 30.69 -63.49 -61.70
N VAL A 7 29.54 -62.81 -61.58
CA VAL A 7 28.44 -62.66 -62.53
C VAL A 7 27.23 -62.10 -61.81
N ARG A 8 26.72 -60.92 -62.25
CA ARG A 8 25.39 -60.54 -62.80
C ARG A 8 24.18 -61.28 -62.20
N ALA A 9 23.08 -60.70 -61.93
CA ALA A 9 22.28 -59.70 -62.64
C ALA A 9 20.96 -59.48 -61.90
N LEU A 10 20.38 -58.32 -62.19
CA LEU A 10 18.98 -57.98 -62.49
C LEU A 10 17.86 -58.06 -61.44
N SER A 11 17.35 -56.86 -61.14
CA SER A 11 15.96 -56.40 -61.30
C SER A 11 14.88 -56.92 -60.32
N ALA A 12 14.29 -56.03 -59.56
CA ALA A 12 12.86 -55.68 -59.72
C ALA A 12 12.46 -54.58 -58.73
N ALA A 13 11.69 -53.63 -59.23
CA ALA A 13 11.14 -52.49 -58.55
C ALA A 13 10.01 -52.86 -57.54
N ALA A 14 9.96 -52.22 -56.45
CA ALA A 14 8.72 -52.04 -55.65
C ALA A 14 8.70 -50.71 -55.00
N LEU A 15 7.74 -49.91 -55.31
CA LEU A 15 7.37 -48.59 -54.82
C LEU A 15 6.81 -48.72 -53.42
N ALA A 16 7.38 -48.08 -52.40
CA ALA A 16 6.76 -47.89 -51.10
C ALA A 16 7.04 -46.48 -50.60
N VAL A 17 5.94 -45.73 -50.42
CA VAL A 17 5.87 -44.41 -49.85
C VAL A 17 6.27 -44.50 -48.36
N LEU A 18 7.27 -43.70 -47.93
CA LEU A 18 7.62 -43.54 -46.55
C LEU A 18 7.54 -42.06 -46.15
N LEU A 19 6.63 -41.79 -45.23
CA LEU A 19 6.58 -40.53 -44.47
C LEU A 19 7.92 -40.31 -43.74
N GLY A 20 8.58 -39.22 -44.06
CA GLY A 20 9.80 -38.81 -43.36
C GLY A 20 9.49 -38.13 -42.06
N LEU A 21 9.91 -38.72 -40.93
CA LEU A 21 10.16 -38.04 -39.65
C LEU A 21 11.53 -37.38 -39.73
N VAL A 22 11.54 -36.04 -39.78
CA VAL A 22 12.77 -35.26 -39.65
C VAL A 22 12.96 -34.97 -38.16
N ALA A 23 13.77 -35.75 -37.48
CA ALA A 23 14.36 -35.41 -36.21
C ALA A 23 15.57 -34.48 -36.46
N GLY A 24 15.33 -33.18 -36.39
CA GLY A 24 16.40 -32.17 -36.42
C GLY A 24 16.96 -31.94 -35.02
N CYS A 25 18.08 -32.56 -34.68
CA CYS A 25 18.91 -32.06 -33.54
C CYS A 25 19.66 -30.83 -34.03
N GLY A 26 19.10 -29.65 -33.71
CA GLY A 26 19.78 -28.36 -33.80
C GLY A 26 20.21 -27.94 -32.39
N SER A 27 21.51 -28.11 -32.07
CA SER A 27 22.12 -27.49 -30.92
C SER A 27 22.31 -26.00 -31.19
N GLY A 28 21.24 -25.21 -30.94
CA GLY A 28 21.31 -23.76 -30.85
C GLY A 28 21.42 -23.38 -29.39
N VAL A 29 22.57 -22.88 -28.99
CA VAL A 29 22.72 -22.14 -27.73
C VAL A 29 22.17 -20.74 -28.01
N ASP A 30 20.86 -20.59 -27.90
CA ASP A 30 20.22 -19.29 -27.78
C ASP A 30 20.10 -18.99 -26.29
N GLY A 31 20.92 -18.03 -25.82
CA GLY A 31 20.68 -17.30 -24.60
C GLY A 31 19.45 -16.40 -24.76
N GLY A 32 18.28 -17.02 -24.90
CA GLY A 32 16.99 -16.37 -24.78
C GLY A 32 16.63 -16.36 -23.30
N GLY A 33 16.61 -15.18 -22.67
CA GLY A 33 15.93 -15.04 -21.40
C GLY A 33 14.51 -15.60 -21.57
N GLU A 34 14.09 -16.51 -20.67
CA GLU A 34 12.72 -16.96 -20.61
C GLU A 34 11.83 -15.71 -20.55
N ALA A 35 11.01 -15.53 -21.55
CA ALA A 35 9.98 -14.51 -21.49
C ALA A 35 9.15 -14.84 -20.25
N ALA A 36 9.23 -13.98 -19.22
CA ALA A 36 8.46 -14.14 -18.00
C ALA A 36 7.00 -14.35 -18.40
N GLY A 37 6.37 -15.45 -17.94
CA GLY A 37 4.99 -15.77 -18.27
C GLY A 37 4.08 -14.64 -17.80
N THR A 38 2.87 -14.56 -18.35
CA THR A 38 1.82 -13.68 -17.84
C THR A 38 0.82 -14.47 -17.01
N ARG A 39 0.09 -13.78 -16.14
CA ARG A 39 -1.08 -14.29 -15.41
C ARG A 39 -2.21 -13.28 -15.46
N THR A 40 -3.43 -13.75 -15.31
CA THR A 40 -4.60 -12.87 -15.25
C THR A 40 -4.97 -12.61 -13.79
N ILE A 41 -5.14 -11.33 -13.44
CA ILE A 41 -5.73 -10.92 -12.18
C ILE A 41 -7.09 -10.26 -12.40
N THR A 42 -7.93 -10.26 -11.38
CA THR A 42 -9.23 -9.58 -11.42
C THR A 42 -9.10 -8.19 -10.81
N THR A 43 -9.52 -7.17 -11.54
CA THR A 43 -9.54 -5.78 -11.06
C THR A 43 -10.95 -5.20 -11.16
N ASP A 44 -11.20 -4.03 -10.56
CA ASP A 44 -12.47 -3.29 -10.72
C ASP A 44 -12.76 -2.90 -12.19
N LYS A 45 -11.74 -2.95 -13.04
CA LYS A 45 -11.86 -2.69 -14.48
C LYS A 45 -11.99 -3.95 -15.32
N GLY A 46 -12.08 -5.11 -14.68
CA GLY A 46 -12.16 -6.42 -15.32
C GLY A 46 -10.84 -7.20 -15.24
N PRO A 47 -10.76 -8.35 -15.95
CA PRO A 47 -9.54 -9.14 -15.97
C PRO A 47 -8.40 -8.38 -16.65
N LEU A 48 -7.21 -8.46 -16.06
CA LEU A 48 -6.00 -7.81 -16.54
C LEU A 48 -4.86 -8.83 -16.62
N GLU A 49 -4.19 -8.90 -17.77
CA GLU A 49 -2.95 -9.66 -17.94
C GLU A 49 -1.79 -8.86 -17.36
N VAL A 50 -1.05 -9.46 -16.41
CA VAL A 50 0.14 -8.88 -15.77
C VAL A 50 1.30 -9.87 -15.88
N PRO A 51 2.56 -9.42 -15.78
CA PRO A 51 3.71 -10.32 -15.67
C PRO A 51 3.54 -11.28 -14.48
N ALA A 52 3.89 -12.55 -14.67
CA ALA A 52 3.91 -13.52 -13.56
C ALA A 52 5.02 -13.22 -12.54
N ASP A 53 6.07 -12.54 -12.98
CA ASP A 53 7.22 -12.11 -12.17
C ASP A 53 7.65 -10.70 -12.62
N PRO A 54 6.96 -9.63 -12.17
CA PRO A 54 7.24 -8.26 -12.59
C PRO A 54 8.60 -7.82 -12.04
N GLN A 55 9.47 -7.27 -12.90
CA GLN A 55 10.83 -6.88 -12.56
C GLN A 55 10.98 -5.36 -12.40
N ARG A 56 10.06 -4.59 -12.95
CA ARG A 56 10.15 -3.13 -12.97
C ARG A 56 8.81 -2.50 -12.57
N VAL A 57 8.52 -2.61 -11.29
CA VAL A 57 7.27 -2.09 -10.73
C VAL A 57 7.40 -0.60 -10.43
N VAL A 58 6.46 0.20 -10.92
CA VAL A 58 6.29 1.60 -10.53
C VAL A 58 5.07 1.73 -9.63
N VAL A 59 5.24 2.36 -8.46
CA VAL A 59 4.15 2.57 -7.49
C VAL A 59 3.78 4.05 -7.40
N LEU A 60 2.52 4.36 -7.65
CA LEU A 60 2.01 5.74 -7.75
C LEU A 60 1.47 6.31 -6.43
N ASN A 61 1.76 5.66 -5.29
CA ASN A 61 1.26 6.04 -3.98
C ASN A 61 2.24 5.59 -2.89
N GLY A 62 2.79 6.54 -2.13
CA GLY A 62 3.77 6.24 -1.09
C GLY A 62 3.25 5.31 0.02
N GLY A 63 1.93 5.34 0.29
CA GLY A 63 1.31 4.39 1.23
C GLY A 63 1.28 2.95 0.70
N LEU A 64 1.18 2.77 -0.63
CA LEU A 64 1.27 1.44 -1.23
C LEU A 64 2.71 0.96 -1.40
N ALA A 65 3.67 1.89 -1.53
CA ALA A 65 5.08 1.55 -1.67
C ALA A 65 5.63 0.82 -0.45
N GLY A 66 5.18 1.16 0.77
CA GLY A 66 5.58 0.46 1.99
C GLY A 66 5.27 -1.04 1.94
N TYR A 67 4.16 -1.46 1.35
CA TYR A 67 3.86 -2.89 1.20
C TYR A 67 4.85 -3.61 0.27
N MET A 68 5.39 -2.92 -0.75
CA MET A 68 6.38 -3.51 -1.65
C MET A 68 7.67 -3.86 -0.89
N TYR A 69 8.12 -2.97 0.01
CA TYR A 69 9.30 -3.25 0.85
C TYR A 69 9.02 -4.37 1.85
N ALA A 70 7.86 -4.37 2.50
CA ALA A 70 7.46 -5.45 3.40
C ALA A 70 7.40 -6.83 2.70
N LEU A 71 7.11 -6.86 1.39
CA LEU A 71 7.08 -8.06 0.55
C LEU A 71 8.44 -8.43 -0.06
N ASP A 72 9.50 -7.68 0.24
CA ASP A 72 10.85 -7.82 -0.37
C ASP A 72 10.85 -7.64 -1.91
N GLU A 73 9.98 -6.74 -2.40
CA GLU A 73 9.80 -6.41 -3.82
C GLU A 73 9.94 -4.89 -4.05
N PRO A 74 11.12 -4.31 -3.85
CA PRO A 74 11.29 -2.87 -3.92
C PRO A 74 10.93 -2.32 -5.32
N PRO A 75 10.11 -1.24 -5.42
CA PRO A 75 9.76 -0.66 -6.70
C PRO A 75 10.96 0.06 -7.33
N VAL A 76 11.03 0.10 -8.67
CA VAL A 76 12.07 0.86 -9.38
C VAL A 76 11.85 2.37 -9.26
N ALA A 77 10.58 2.81 -9.15
CA ALA A 77 10.24 4.21 -8.89
C ALA A 77 8.91 4.31 -8.12
N THR A 78 8.78 5.33 -7.28
CA THR A 78 7.55 5.55 -6.51
C THR A 78 7.24 7.02 -6.29
N ASP A 79 5.95 7.34 -6.20
CA ASP A 79 5.50 8.57 -5.57
C ASP A 79 5.70 8.45 -4.05
N THR A 80 6.45 9.36 -3.47
CA THR A 80 6.82 9.31 -2.05
C THR A 80 5.82 10.00 -1.13
N ARG A 81 4.75 10.58 -1.67
CA ARG A 81 3.74 11.28 -0.87
C ARG A 81 2.94 10.30 -0.01
N VAL A 82 2.96 10.56 1.28
CA VAL A 82 2.07 9.92 2.26
C VAL A 82 1.18 11.01 2.85
N LEU A 83 -0.12 10.90 2.70
CA LEU A 83 -1.11 11.88 3.18
C LEU A 83 -0.89 13.32 2.66
N GLY A 84 -0.25 13.46 1.50
CA GLY A 84 0.12 14.78 0.95
C GLY A 84 1.43 15.36 1.50
N ILE A 85 2.07 14.70 2.47
CA ILE A 85 3.41 15.09 2.93
C ILE A 85 4.41 14.72 1.84
N THR A 86 5.21 15.72 1.43
CA THR A 86 6.20 15.59 0.35
C THR A 86 7.64 15.79 0.79
N ASN A 87 7.84 16.34 2.00
CA ASN A 87 9.16 16.79 2.47
C ASN A 87 9.68 15.85 3.56
N PHE A 88 9.97 14.62 3.19
CA PHE A 88 10.68 13.71 4.08
C PHE A 88 12.18 13.95 4.01
N ASP A 89 12.87 13.94 5.15
CA ASP A 89 14.32 13.98 5.20
C ASP A 89 14.92 12.81 4.39
N GLY A 90 15.74 13.15 3.39
CA GLY A 90 16.29 12.17 2.47
C GLY A 90 15.32 11.67 1.40
N GLY A 91 14.14 12.30 1.27
CA GLY A 91 13.22 12.15 0.15
C GLY A 91 12.24 10.98 0.24
N PHE A 92 12.39 10.07 1.20
CA PHE A 92 11.51 8.92 1.39
C PHE A 92 10.87 8.92 2.78
N PRO A 93 9.65 8.39 2.92
CA PRO A 93 9.05 8.14 4.24
C PRO A 93 9.98 7.34 5.15
N PRO A 94 10.12 7.74 6.44
CA PRO A 94 11.07 7.11 7.36
C PRO A 94 10.92 5.59 7.50
N ALA A 95 9.70 5.07 7.36
CA ALA A 95 9.41 3.64 7.54
C ALA A 95 10.19 2.73 6.59
N TRP A 96 10.46 3.18 5.36
CA TRP A 96 11.14 2.39 4.33
C TRP A 96 12.24 3.17 3.57
N ALA A 97 12.70 4.29 4.16
CA ALA A 97 13.69 5.16 3.50
C ALA A 97 15.05 4.49 3.30
N GLU A 98 15.46 3.60 4.19
CA GLU A 98 16.73 2.89 4.10
C GLU A 98 16.68 1.84 3.00
N GLU A 99 15.63 1.05 2.95
CA GLU A 99 15.36 0.04 1.93
C GLU A 99 15.25 0.67 0.54
N ALA A 100 14.55 1.80 0.42
CA ALA A 100 14.42 2.52 -0.85
C ALA A 100 15.77 2.98 -1.40
N ARG A 101 16.63 3.52 -0.52
CA ARG A 101 17.99 3.94 -0.94
C ARG A 101 18.86 2.74 -1.29
N ALA A 102 18.79 1.66 -0.52
CA ALA A 102 19.54 0.45 -0.78
C ALA A 102 19.15 -0.21 -2.11
N ALA A 103 17.86 -0.21 -2.43
CA ALA A 103 17.32 -0.72 -3.69
C ALA A 103 17.55 0.22 -4.88
N GLY A 104 17.92 1.48 -4.64
CA GLY A 104 18.05 2.48 -5.69
C GLY A 104 16.71 2.95 -6.28
N THR A 105 15.63 2.88 -5.49
CA THR A 105 14.30 3.36 -5.91
C THR A 105 14.34 4.83 -6.29
N GLU A 106 13.80 5.19 -7.45
CA GLU A 106 13.69 6.58 -7.90
C GLU A 106 12.42 7.24 -7.35
N GLN A 107 12.51 8.54 -7.06
CA GLN A 107 11.35 9.33 -6.66
C GLN A 107 10.64 9.89 -7.88
N LEU A 108 9.35 9.63 -8.02
CA LEU A 108 8.53 10.30 -9.01
C LEU A 108 8.30 11.76 -8.58
N PRO A 109 8.28 12.73 -9.54
CA PRO A 109 8.01 14.12 -9.22
C PRO A 109 6.64 14.30 -8.55
N ALA A 110 6.64 14.93 -7.36
CA ALA A 110 5.40 15.33 -6.69
C ALA A 110 4.86 16.62 -7.36
N GLY A 111 3.57 16.62 -7.70
CA GLY A 111 2.92 17.77 -8.35
C GLY A 111 1.40 17.71 -8.26
N ASP A 112 0.75 18.73 -8.82
CA ASP A 112 -0.73 18.80 -8.89
C ASP A 112 -1.33 17.72 -9.80
N SER A 113 -0.51 17.16 -10.68
CA SER A 113 -0.85 16.03 -11.55
C SER A 113 0.30 15.03 -11.59
N LEU A 114 -0.05 13.77 -11.90
CA LEU A 114 0.93 12.71 -12.12
C LEU A 114 1.75 12.99 -13.40
N SER A 115 3.09 12.91 -13.30
CA SER A 115 3.95 12.96 -14.47
C SER A 115 4.00 11.63 -15.20
N ILE A 116 3.26 11.51 -16.29
CA ILE A 116 3.23 10.32 -17.17
C ILE A 116 4.61 10.10 -17.80
N GLU A 117 5.31 11.19 -18.12
CA GLU A 117 6.64 11.15 -18.72
C GLU A 117 7.67 10.52 -17.75
N ALA A 118 7.57 10.84 -16.46
CA ALA A 118 8.43 10.22 -15.44
C ALA A 118 8.11 8.74 -15.23
N VAL A 119 6.83 8.37 -15.25
CA VAL A 119 6.41 6.96 -15.21
C VAL A 119 6.95 6.19 -16.41
N ALA A 120 6.81 6.73 -17.62
CA ALA A 120 7.32 6.10 -18.83
C ALA A 120 8.86 5.99 -18.85
N ALA A 121 9.56 7.03 -18.33
CA ALA A 121 11.02 7.02 -18.21
C ALA A 121 11.56 5.92 -17.30
N ALA A 122 10.78 5.51 -16.27
CA ALA A 122 11.11 4.38 -15.39
C ALA A 122 10.97 3.02 -16.08
N GLN A 123 10.41 2.95 -17.29
CA GLN A 123 10.23 1.75 -18.11
C GLN A 123 9.59 0.58 -17.32
N PRO A 124 8.41 0.77 -16.73
CA PRO A 124 7.77 -0.27 -15.94
C PRO A 124 7.28 -1.43 -16.79
N ASP A 125 7.27 -2.63 -16.22
CA ASP A 125 6.52 -3.79 -16.72
C ASP A 125 5.20 -3.99 -15.94
N LEU A 126 5.04 -3.31 -14.79
CA LEU A 126 3.82 -3.22 -14.01
C LEU A 126 3.72 -1.85 -13.34
N ILE A 127 2.52 -1.29 -13.32
CA ILE A 127 2.21 -0.05 -12.60
C ILE A 127 1.16 -0.36 -11.52
N ILE A 128 1.43 0.06 -10.29
CA ILE A 128 0.49 -0.04 -9.16
C ILE A 128 0.11 1.36 -8.70
N GLY A 129 -1.18 1.66 -8.71
CA GLY A 129 -1.74 2.91 -8.22
C GLY A 129 -2.98 2.67 -7.39
N GLY A 130 -3.76 3.73 -7.14
CA GLY A 130 -4.97 3.61 -6.33
C GLY A 130 -4.71 3.71 -4.83
N GLY A 131 -5.40 2.91 -4.02
CA GLY A 131 -5.43 3.07 -2.58
C GLY A 131 -6.18 4.34 -2.17
N GLN A 132 -5.69 5.06 -1.17
CA GLN A 132 -6.35 6.25 -0.64
C GLN A 132 -5.51 7.52 -0.88
N GLY A 133 -6.15 8.69 -0.81
CA GLY A 133 -5.48 9.98 -0.93
C GLY A 133 -5.51 10.59 -2.33
N ILE A 134 -4.81 11.72 -2.46
CA ILE A 134 -4.78 12.50 -3.72
C ILE A 134 -4.06 11.75 -4.84
N THR A 135 -3.03 11.00 -4.52
CA THR A 135 -2.28 10.17 -5.47
C THR A 135 -3.16 9.10 -6.10
N ALA A 136 -4.07 8.50 -5.34
CA ALA A 136 -5.06 7.56 -5.86
C ALA A 136 -6.03 8.21 -6.86
N VAL A 137 -6.44 9.46 -6.59
CA VAL A 137 -7.30 10.23 -7.51
C VAL A 137 -6.54 10.53 -8.80
N GLN A 138 -5.28 10.95 -8.70
CA GLN A 138 -4.43 11.26 -9.87
C GLN A 138 -4.19 10.00 -10.72
N ALA A 139 -3.89 8.86 -10.10
CA ALA A 139 -3.71 7.59 -10.79
C ALA A 139 -4.99 7.14 -11.52
N ALA A 140 -6.16 7.26 -10.86
CA ALA A 140 -7.44 6.92 -11.48
C ALA A 140 -7.78 7.81 -12.67
N GLN A 141 -7.48 9.11 -12.59
CA GLN A 141 -7.68 10.07 -13.70
C GLN A 141 -6.73 9.81 -14.88
N ALA A 142 -5.54 9.29 -14.60
CA ALA A 142 -4.53 9.01 -15.60
C ALA A 142 -4.54 7.58 -16.14
N TYR A 143 -5.49 6.74 -15.70
CA TYR A 143 -5.48 5.29 -15.92
C TYR A 143 -5.26 4.90 -17.38
N ASP A 144 -6.00 5.50 -18.32
CA ASP A 144 -5.91 5.11 -19.74
C ASP A 144 -4.51 5.40 -20.32
N ARG A 145 -3.90 6.52 -19.90
CA ARG A 145 -2.52 6.87 -20.29
C ARG A 145 -1.47 5.96 -19.65
N LEU A 146 -1.71 5.51 -18.42
CA LEU A 146 -0.83 4.56 -17.72
C LEU A 146 -0.90 3.18 -18.37
N ALA A 147 -2.10 2.74 -18.75
CA ALA A 147 -2.33 1.46 -19.41
C ALA A 147 -1.68 1.38 -20.83
N GLU A 148 -1.40 2.52 -21.45
CA GLU A 148 -0.62 2.59 -22.70
C GLU A 148 0.89 2.34 -22.46
N ILE A 149 1.38 2.50 -21.22
CA ILE A 149 2.79 2.28 -20.87
C ILE A 149 3.03 0.84 -20.41
N ALA A 150 2.23 0.37 -19.44
CA ALA A 150 2.32 -0.98 -18.89
C ALA A 150 0.99 -1.41 -18.26
N PRO A 151 0.77 -2.72 -18.01
CA PRO A 151 -0.34 -3.20 -17.22
C PRO A 151 -0.46 -2.38 -15.92
N THR A 152 -1.66 -1.84 -15.66
CA THR A 152 -1.88 -0.91 -14.55
C THR A 152 -2.95 -1.45 -13.61
N VAL A 153 -2.57 -1.71 -12.37
CA VAL A 153 -3.44 -2.15 -11.27
C VAL A 153 -3.78 -0.95 -10.41
N LEU A 154 -5.07 -0.71 -10.18
CA LEU A 154 -5.53 0.27 -9.21
C LEU A 154 -6.09 -0.46 -7.99
N VAL A 155 -5.42 -0.34 -6.85
CA VAL A 155 -5.92 -0.83 -5.56
C VAL A 155 -7.21 -0.06 -5.23
N PRO A 156 -8.34 -0.74 -4.96
CA PRO A 156 -9.61 -0.09 -4.71
C PRO A 156 -9.57 0.88 -3.53
N ARG A 157 -10.19 2.06 -3.68
CA ARG A 157 -10.28 3.08 -2.62
C ARG A 157 -11.16 2.66 -1.44
N THR A 158 -11.99 1.64 -1.64
CA THR A 158 -12.86 1.06 -0.62
C THR A 158 -12.12 0.12 0.34
N LEU A 159 -10.90 -0.28 0.00
CA LEU A 159 -10.05 -1.03 0.91
C LEU A 159 -9.42 -0.07 1.92
N THR A 160 -10.05 0.07 3.08
CA THR A 160 -9.58 0.93 4.19
C THR A 160 -8.65 0.19 5.16
N ALA A 161 -8.81 -1.12 5.28
CA ALA A 161 -7.92 -1.95 6.07
C ALA A 161 -6.56 -2.13 5.36
N TRP A 162 -5.47 -1.89 6.08
CA TRP A 162 -4.12 -2.03 5.54
C TRP A 162 -3.81 -3.47 5.09
N GLN A 163 -4.37 -4.47 5.78
CA GLN A 163 -4.23 -5.88 5.43
C GLN A 163 -4.81 -6.18 4.03
N ASP A 164 -5.96 -5.59 3.71
CA ASP A 164 -6.60 -5.79 2.41
C ASP A 164 -5.82 -5.10 1.30
N GLN A 165 -5.26 -3.91 1.57
CA GLN A 165 -4.37 -3.22 0.63
C GLN A 165 -3.09 -4.01 0.39
N MET A 166 -2.48 -4.58 1.45
CA MET A 166 -1.30 -5.43 1.34
C MET A 166 -1.60 -6.68 0.49
N ASN A 167 -2.76 -7.35 0.72
CA ASN A 167 -3.17 -8.49 -0.09
C ASN A 167 -3.32 -8.11 -1.58
N ALA A 168 -3.92 -6.94 -1.87
CA ALA A 168 -4.10 -6.48 -3.24
C ALA A 168 -2.75 -6.16 -3.94
N VAL A 169 -1.81 -5.55 -3.22
CA VAL A 169 -0.44 -5.30 -3.73
C VAL A 169 0.29 -6.62 -3.94
N ALA A 170 0.25 -7.52 -2.96
CA ALA A 170 0.89 -8.84 -3.04
C ALA A 170 0.34 -9.69 -4.19
N ASP A 171 -0.99 -9.64 -4.40
CA ASP A 171 -1.58 -10.28 -5.59
C ASP A 171 -1.06 -9.63 -6.88
N ALA A 172 -0.97 -8.32 -6.97
CA ALA A 172 -0.47 -7.65 -8.18
C ALA A 172 0.95 -8.10 -8.56
N VAL A 173 1.84 -8.34 -7.57
CA VAL A 173 3.24 -8.75 -7.79
C VAL A 173 3.48 -10.26 -7.62
N ASN A 174 2.42 -11.08 -7.53
CA ASN A 174 2.51 -12.52 -7.37
C ASN A 174 3.24 -12.99 -6.10
N LYS A 175 3.07 -12.25 -4.99
CA LYS A 175 3.68 -12.55 -3.67
C LYS A 175 2.64 -12.81 -2.58
N ALA A 176 1.47 -13.31 -2.96
CA ALA A 176 0.40 -13.61 -1.99
C ALA A 176 0.87 -14.56 -0.86
N ASP A 177 1.78 -15.47 -1.14
CA ASP A 177 2.33 -16.40 -0.14
C ASP A 177 3.24 -15.73 0.90
N ALA A 178 3.74 -14.52 0.64
CA ALA A 178 4.52 -13.73 1.59
C ALA A 178 3.66 -13.02 2.66
N VAL A 179 2.36 -12.86 2.42
CA VAL A 179 1.45 -12.13 3.32
C VAL A 179 1.17 -12.86 4.64
N PRO A 180 0.86 -14.18 4.68
CA PRO A 180 0.52 -14.85 5.93
C PRO A 180 1.58 -14.75 7.03
N PRO A 181 2.90 -14.88 6.77
CA PRO A 181 3.94 -14.66 7.77
C PRO A 181 3.94 -13.22 8.35
N LEU A 182 3.74 -12.19 7.51
CA LEU A 182 3.68 -10.79 7.94
C LEU A 182 2.46 -10.54 8.83
N LEU A 183 1.30 -11.07 8.44
CA LEU A 183 0.10 -10.99 9.28
C LEU A 183 0.27 -11.75 10.61
N GLN A 184 1.07 -12.82 10.65
CA GLN A 184 1.37 -13.49 11.90
C GLN A 184 2.26 -12.63 12.81
N GLN A 185 3.29 -11.98 12.26
CA GLN A 185 4.13 -11.02 13.00
C GLN A 185 3.29 -9.89 13.60
N TYR A 186 2.34 -9.34 12.83
CA TYR A 186 1.41 -8.33 13.33
C TYR A 186 0.56 -8.86 14.49
N ARG A 187 -0.03 -10.05 14.36
CA ARG A 187 -0.85 -10.65 15.44
C ARG A 187 -0.04 -10.90 16.71
N ASP A 188 1.18 -11.39 16.58
CA ASP A 188 2.08 -11.63 17.73
C ASP A 188 2.41 -10.33 18.45
N LYS A 189 2.70 -9.27 17.68
CA LYS A 189 2.94 -7.92 18.20
C LYS A 189 1.71 -7.33 18.88
N LEU A 190 0.55 -7.45 18.24
CA LEU A 190 -0.74 -7.00 18.78
C LEU A 190 -1.03 -7.64 20.15
N GLU A 191 -0.84 -8.96 20.27
CA GLU A 191 -1.07 -9.67 21.54
C GLU A 191 -0.06 -9.27 22.60
N GLN A 192 1.21 -9.08 22.22
CA GLN A 192 2.24 -8.55 23.13
C GLN A 192 1.84 -7.17 23.68
N VAL A 193 1.44 -6.24 22.81
CA VAL A 193 1.03 -4.89 23.23
C VAL A 193 -0.24 -4.96 24.06
N ARG A 194 -1.26 -5.70 23.64
CA ARG A 194 -2.53 -5.88 24.37
C ARG A 194 -2.31 -6.35 25.81
N SER A 195 -1.35 -7.27 26.02
CA SER A 195 -1.07 -7.81 27.37
C SER A 195 -0.31 -6.82 28.27
N SER A 196 0.27 -5.75 27.72
CA SER A 196 1.11 -4.79 28.43
C SER A 196 0.46 -3.42 28.69
N ILE A 197 -0.76 -3.21 28.16
CA ILE A 197 -1.44 -1.91 28.23
C ILE A 197 -2.71 -1.95 29.08
N THR A 198 -3.11 -0.77 29.54
CA THR A 198 -4.46 -0.50 30.04
C THR A 198 -5.11 0.54 29.12
N PRO A 199 -6.03 0.14 28.22
CA PRO A 199 -6.68 1.08 27.31
C PRO A 199 -7.41 2.20 28.05
N PRO A 200 -7.50 3.42 27.49
CA PRO A 200 -8.18 4.52 28.11
C PRO A 200 -9.67 4.22 28.32
N GLN A 201 -10.21 4.61 29.46
CA GLN A 201 -11.63 4.39 29.76
C GLN A 201 -12.52 5.38 29.00
N GLY A 202 -13.63 4.89 28.47
CA GLY A 202 -14.59 5.68 27.69
C GLY A 202 -14.20 5.81 26.22
N GLU A 203 -14.97 6.63 25.52
CA GLU A 203 -14.78 6.82 24.06
C GLU A 203 -13.55 7.67 23.76
N THR A 204 -12.97 7.40 22.61
CA THR A 204 -11.81 8.13 22.06
C THR A 204 -12.19 8.71 20.70
N VAL A 205 -12.07 10.03 20.53
CA VAL A 205 -12.19 10.65 19.22
C VAL A 205 -10.84 10.64 18.52
N TYR A 206 -10.88 10.33 17.23
CA TYR A 206 -9.70 10.40 16.36
C TYR A 206 -9.82 11.64 15.47
N ILE A 207 -8.80 12.48 15.48
CA ILE A 207 -8.71 13.75 14.78
C ILE A 207 -7.54 13.71 13.81
N ALA A 208 -7.74 14.14 12.57
CA ALA A 208 -6.63 14.31 11.62
C ALA A 208 -6.28 15.80 11.50
N SER A 209 -5.02 16.13 11.80
CA SER A 209 -4.48 17.48 11.65
C SER A 209 -3.71 17.58 10.32
N PHE A 210 -4.40 18.11 9.29
CA PHE A 210 -3.80 18.42 7.99
C PHE A 210 -3.41 19.90 7.91
N ALA A 211 -2.56 20.23 6.94
CA ALA A 211 -2.26 21.62 6.63
C ALA A 211 -3.54 22.40 6.26
N GLY A 212 -3.70 23.60 6.82
CA GLY A 212 -4.85 24.46 6.64
C GLY A 212 -5.73 24.57 7.89
N GLU A 213 -6.89 25.22 7.75
CA GLU A 213 -7.77 25.57 8.88
C GLU A 213 -8.93 24.58 9.10
N LYS A 214 -9.05 23.58 8.23
CA LYS A 214 -10.15 22.62 8.29
C LYS A 214 -9.94 21.59 9.39
N THR A 215 -11.03 21.20 10.02
CA THR A 215 -11.04 20.16 11.04
C THR A 215 -11.56 18.86 10.45
N TYR A 216 -10.84 17.78 10.70
CA TYR A 216 -11.22 16.45 10.25
C TYR A 216 -11.28 15.48 11.42
N VAL A 217 -12.34 14.67 11.46
CA VAL A 217 -12.46 13.53 12.38
C VAL A 217 -12.43 12.23 11.59
N ILE A 218 -11.89 11.20 12.20
CA ILE A 218 -11.63 9.91 11.57
C ILE A 218 -12.70 8.92 12.03
N PRO A 219 -13.51 8.33 11.13
CA PRO A 219 -14.51 7.32 11.46
C PRO A 219 -13.90 6.06 12.06
N GLY A 220 -14.65 5.35 12.89
CA GLY A 220 -14.19 4.18 13.63
C GLY A 220 -13.78 2.99 12.76
N ASP A 221 -14.22 2.92 11.51
CA ASP A 221 -13.86 1.90 10.51
C ASP A 221 -12.62 2.25 9.66
N ALA A 222 -12.04 3.43 9.86
CA ALA A 222 -10.77 3.79 9.24
C ALA A 222 -9.59 3.06 9.93
N ALA A 223 -8.46 2.94 9.23
CA ALA A 223 -7.34 2.09 9.63
C ALA A 223 -6.81 2.36 11.06
N LEU A 224 -6.57 3.63 11.42
CA LEU A 224 -6.05 3.97 12.76
C LEU A 224 -7.04 3.66 13.89
N PRO A 225 -8.33 4.08 13.85
CA PRO A 225 -9.30 3.69 14.86
C PRO A 225 -9.54 2.18 14.93
N ALA A 226 -9.54 1.47 13.78
CA ALA A 226 -9.70 0.02 13.73
C ALA A 226 -8.55 -0.68 14.48
N LEU A 227 -7.30 -0.24 14.28
CA LEU A 227 -6.14 -0.74 15.03
C LEU A 227 -6.29 -0.46 16.54
N GLY A 228 -6.76 0.72 16.92
CA GLY A 228 -7.06 1.05 18.32
C GLY A 228 -8.12 0.12 18.92
N GLN A 229 -9.15 -0.24 18.16
CA GLN A 229 -10.19 -1.19 18.62
C GLN A 229 -9.62 -2.59 18.88
N GLU A 230 -8.68 -3.05 18.07
CA GLU A 230 -7.97 -4.31 18.31
C GLU A 230 -7.22 -4.31 19.66
N LEU A 231 -6.85 -3.14 20.17
CA LEU A 231 -6.22 -2.92 21.49
C LEU A 231 -7.22 -2.58 22.60
N GLY A 232 -8.51 -2.55 22.31
CA GLY A 232 -9.56 -2.25 23.31
C GLY A 232 -9.90 -0.76 23.45
N VAL A 233 -9.41 0.11 22.58
CA VAL A 233 -9.80 1.52 22.53
C VAL A 233 -11.16 1.64 21.84
N THR A 234 -12.12 2.30 22.46
CA THR A 234 -13.48 2.48 21.91
C THR A 234 -13.56 3.77 21.12
N PRO A 235 -13.72 3.76 19.78
CA PRO A 235 -13.86 4.98 19.00
C PRO A 235 -15.23 5.63 19.18
N VAL A 236 -15.28 6.96 19.05
CA VAL A 236 -16.54 7.71 18.91
C VAL A 236 -17.19 7.38 17.57
N ASP A 237 -18.49 7.17 17.56
CA ASP A 237 -19.28 7.14 16.32
C ASP A 237 -19.46 8.56 15.77
N VAL A 238 -18.43 9.07 15.11
CA VAL A 238 -18.42 10.43 14.54
C VAL A 238 -19.40 10.57 13.39
N VAL A 239 -19.76 9.48 12.70
CA VAL A 239 -20.76 9.50 11.62
C VAL A 239 -22.15 9.76 12.18
N ALA A 240 -22.51 9.10 13.26
CA ALA A 240 -23.78 9.34 13.93
C ALA A 240 -23.87 10.73 14.57
N ARG A 241 -22.74 11.26 15.07
CA ARG A 241 -22.67 12.60 15.70
C ARG A 241 -22.61 13.76 14.71
N ALA A 242 -22.27 13.51 13.45
CA ALA A 242 -22.18 14.51 12.39
C ALA A 242 -23.10 14.15 11.21
N PRO A 243 -24.44 14.05 11.39
CA PRO A 243 -25.34 13.68 10.32
C PRO A 243 -25.25 14.69 9.16
N GLY A 244 -24.90 14.20 7.96
CA GLY A 244 -24.73 15.03 6.77
C GLY A 244 -23.33 15.61 6.58
N ALA A 245 -22.37 15.35 7.47
CA ALA A 245 -20.97 15.62 7.20
C ALA A 245 -20.51 14.83 5.97
N ARG A 246 -19.67 15.48 5.15
CA ARG A 246 -19.18 14.85 3.93
C ARG A 246 -17.90 14.10 4.22
N LEU A 247 -17.84 12.87 3.71
CA LEU A 247 -16.59 12.17 3.61
C LEU A 247 -15.61 13.01 2.77
N ALA A 248 -14.43 13.26 3.25
CA ALA A 248 -13.40 13.96 2.50
C ALA A 248 -13.11 13.22 1.18
N SER A 249 -12.64 13.93 0.16
CA SER A 249 -12.31 13.32 -1.14
C SER A 249 -11.26 12.21 -1.03
N THR A 250 -10.51 12.20 0.06
CA THR A 250 -9.52 11.19 0.42
C THR A 250 -10.10 9.87 0.93
N GLY A 251 -11.39 9.86 1.37
CA GLY A 251 -12.18 8.64 1.53
C GLY A 251 -12.33 8.09 2.95
N ASP A 252 -11.63 8.63 3.96
CA ASP A 252 -11.54 8.04 5.31
C ASP A 252 -11.57 9.06 6.47
N SER A 253 -11.99 10.29 6.20
CA SER A 253 -12.20 11.33 7.20
C SER A 253 -13.43 12.15 6.89
N LEU A 254 -14.06 12.72 7.92
CA LEU A 254 -15.17 13.64 7.81
C LEU A 254 -14.68 15.06 8.05
N GLU A 255 -14.91 15.96 7.10
CA GLU A 255 -14.71 17.39 7.30
C GLU A 255 -15.88 17.92 8.14
N ILE A 256 -15.58 18.54 9.25
CA ILE A 256 -16.56 19.15 10.16
C ILE A 256 -16.26 20.63 10.34
N SER A 257 -17.32 21.43 10.56
CA SER A 257 -17.14 22.84 10.88
C SER A 257 -16.66 23.02 12.32
N PRO A 258 -15.94 24.12 12.64
CA PRO A 258 -15.46 24.39 14.00
C PRO A 258 -16.60 24.39 15.04
N GLU A 259 -17.82 24.81 14.65
CA GLU A 259 -18.99 24.86 15.53
C GLU A 259 -19.47 23.46 15.94
N LEU A 260 -19.33 22.46 15.03
CA LEU A 260 -19.70 21.08 15.30
C LEU A 260 -18.64 20.31 16.07
N LEU A 261 -17.40 20.80 16.13
CA LEU A 261 -16.30 20.11 16.78
C LEU A 261 -16.62 19.74 18.23
N GLY A 262 -17.22 20.68 18.99
CA GLY A 262 -17.58 20.48 20.38
C GLY A 262 -18.64 19.41 20.63
N GLU A 263 -19.49 19.11 19.64
CA GLU A 263 -20.48 18.04 19.68
C GLU A 263 -19.90 16.72 19.22
N VAL A 264 -19.24 16.72 18.06
CA VAL A 264 -18.71 15.51 17.42
C VAL A 264 -17.54 14.92 18.20
N ALA A 265 -16.62 15.78 18.68
CA ALA A 265 -15.44 15.38 19.45
C ALA A 265 -15.65 15.40 20.97
N ASN A 266 -16.91 15.36 21.43
CA ASN A 266 -17.24 15.30 22.85
C ASN A 266 -16.95 13.92 23.43
N ALA A 267 -15.66 13.67 23.75
CA ALA A 267 -15.18 12.40 24.30
C ALA A 267 -14.11 12.66 25.37
N PRO A 268 -13.99 11.76 26.37
CA PRO A 268 -12.98 11.90 27.42
C PRO A 268 -11.54 11.73 26.90
N ASN A 269 -11.34 11.11 25.76
CA ASN A 269 -10.02 10.83 25.18
C ASN A 269 -9.96 11.30 23.72
N ALA A 270 -8.77 11.68 23.26
CA ALA A 270 -8.50 12.02 21.87
C ALA A 270 -7.14 11.49 21.38
N ILE A 271 -7.11 11.03 20.15
CA ILE A 271 -5.87 10.73 19.42
C ILE A 271 -5.82 11.64 18.19
N VAL A 272 -4.75 12.41 18.07
CA VAL A 272 -4.52 13.35 16.96
C VAL A 272 -3.49 12.77 16.03
N ALA A 273 -3.89 12.44 14.81
CA ALA A 273 -2.96 12.06 13.74
C ALA A 273 -2.43 13.33 13.05
N ASN A 274 -1.17 13.66 13.27
CA ASN A 274 -0.54 14.83 12.66
C ASN A 274 -0.02 14.50 11.26
N ALA A 275 -0.73 15.02 10.26
CA ALA A 275 -0.42 14.84 8.86
C ALA A 275 0.07 16.16 8.21
N GLY A 276 1.02 16.82 8.86
CA GLY A 276 1.60 18.08 8.38
C GLY A 276 0.75 19.32 8.71
N GLY A 277 -0.21 19.17 9.62
CA GLY A 277 -1.02 20.25 10.15
C GLY A 277 -0.46 20.85 11.44
N ARG A 278 -1.37 21.37 12.26
CA ARG A 278 -1.02 21.94 13.58
C ARG A 278 -0.58 20.84 14.54
N SER A 279 0.49 21.09 15.28
CA SER A 279 0.94 20.23 16.36
C SER A 279 -0.09 20.15 17.51
N LEU A 280 0.02 19.13 18.34
CA LEU A 280 -0.84 19.01 19.53
C LEU A 280 -0.75 20.26 20.44
N GLU A 281 0.44 20.84 20.57
CA GLU A 281 0.62 22.06 21.39
C GLU A 281 -0.10 23.27 20.80
N GLU A 282 -0.11 23.42 19.48
CA GLU A 282 -0.88 24.48 18.80
C GLU A 282 -2.39 24.22 18.91
N LEU A 283 -2.83 22.97 18.81
CA LEU A 283 -4.24 22.62 19.03
C LEU A 283 -4.70 22.90 20.45
N LYS A 284 -3.88 22.66 21.47
CA LYS A 284 -4.19 23.02 22.87
C LYS A 284 -4.40 24.51 23.08
N GLN A 285 -3.82 25.36 22.23
CA GLN A 285 -3.98 26.82 22.28
C GLN A 285 -5.22 27.31 21.51
N ASP A 286 -5.81 26.50 20.65
CA ASP A 286 -7.01 26.84 19.90
C ASP A 286 -8.24 26.71 20.81
N PRO A 287 -9.07 27.78 20.99
CA PRO A 287 -10.24 27.75 21.85
C PRO A 287 -11.25 26.65 21.51
N ASN A 288 -11.35 26.25 20.22
CA ASN A 288 -12.26 25.21 19.79
C ASN A 288 -11.84 23.82 20.27
N TYR A 289 -10.54 23.57 20.35
CA TYR A 289 -9.98 22.31 20.85
C TYR A 289 -9.82 22.34 22.37
N ALA A 290 -9.34 23.45 22.93
CA ALA A 290 -9.09 23.59 24.38
C ALA A 290 -10.33 23.36 25.25
N GLN A 291 -11.53 23.57 24.72
CA GLN A 291 -12.80 23.31 25.43
C GLN A 291 -13.21 21.82 25.41
N LEU A 292 -12.63 20.98 24.55
CA LEU A 292 -12.98 19.57 24.46
C LEU A 292 -12.65 18.84 25.77
N PRO A 293 -13.47 17.87 26.23
CA PRO A 293 -13.21 17.14 27.48
C PRO A 293 -11.84 16.49 27.52
N SER A 294 -11.40 15.85 26.44
CA SER A 294 -10.08 15.21 26.32
C SER A 294 -8.92 16.21 26.47
N PHE A 295 -9.01 17.39 25.85
CA PHE A 295 -7.98 18.44 25.95
C PHE A 295 -7.94 19.06 27.35
N ARG A 296 -9.09 19.25 27.97
CA ARG A 296 -9.19 19.78 29.33
C ARG A 296 -8.65 18.82 30.40
N SER A 297 -8.82 17.52 30.22
CA SER A 297 -8.31 16.50 31.12
C SER A 297 -6.85 16.12 30.85
N GLY A 298 -6.30 16.52 29.69
CA GLY A 298 -4.97 16.10 29.24
C GLY A 298 -4.93 14.70 28.63
N ASN A 299 -6.06 14.04 28.44
CA ASN A 299 -6.16 12.72 27.82
C ASN A 299 -6.14 12.87 26.27
N VAL A 300 -5.07 13.40 25.77
CA VAL A 300 -4.87 13.63 24.34
C VAL A 300 -3.45 13.25 23.95
N TRP A 301 -3.35 12.43 22.91
CA TRP A 301 -2.09 11.91 22.40
C TRP A 301 -1.94 12.27 20.92
N GLU A 302 -0.70 12.48 20.48
CA GLU A 302 -0.38 12.70 19.08
C GLU A 302 0.29 11.46 18.50
N VAL A 303 -0.11 11.10 17.28
CA VAL A 303 0.53 10.06 16.48
C VAL A 303 0.99 10.64 15.14
N PRO A 304 2.04 10.09 14.51
CA PRO A 304 2.53 10.56 13.22
C PRO A 304 1.54 10.25 12.09
N ALA A 305 1.72 10.91 10.96
CA ALA A 305 0.94 10.68 9.75
C ALA A 305 0.89 9.21 9.31
N THR A 306 1.98 8.49 9.48
CA THR A 306 2.11 7.07 9.14
C THR A 306 1.16 6.17 9.93
N SER A 307 0.71 6.60 11.11
CA SER A 307 -0.31 5.89 11.88
C SER A 307 -1.73 6.07 11.34
N TYR A 308 -2.00 7.17 10.62
CA TYR A 308 -3.35 7.44 10.10
C TYR A 308 -3.76 6.46 8.99
N ARG A 309 -2.86 6.21 8.05
CA ARG A 309 -2.99 5.19 7.00
C ARG A 309 -1.74 4.34 6.98
N PRO A 310 -1.63 3.42 7.92
CA PRO A 310 -0.43 2.62 8.04
C PRO A 310 -0.32 1.65 6.85
N ASP A 311 0.90 1.47 6.37
CA ASP A 311 1.34 0.25 5.73
C ASP A 311 1.68 -0.79 6.82
N PHE A 312 2.35 -1.89 6.46
CA PHE A 312 2.72 -2.92 7.44
C PHE A 312 3.61 -2.37 8.56
N ASP A 313 4.69 -1.68 8.20
CA ASP A 313 5.64 -1.12 9.17
C ASP A 313 5.02 0.02 9.99
N GLY A 314 4.20 0.84 9.35
CA GLY A 314 3.39 1.86 10.01
C GLY A 314 2.42 1.26 11.04
N ALA A 315 1.80 0.11 10.76
CA ALA A 315 0.93 -0.59 11.70
C ALA A 315 1.74 -1.14 12.89
N MET A 316 2.89 -1.77 12.63
CA MET A 316 3.79 -2.26 13.67
C MET A 316 4.28 -1.13 14.59
N ALA A 317 4.71 -0.01 14.00
CA ALA A 317 5.14 1.18 14.75
C ALA A 317 3.98 1.82 15.54
N THR A 318 2.76 1.81 15.00
CA THR A 318 1.57 2.32 15.70
C THR A 318 1.22 1.47 16.92
N LEU A 319 1.37 0.14 16.83
CA LEU A 319 1.23 -0.74 18.00
C LEU A 319 2.25 -0.38 19.10
N ASP A 320 3.51 -0.11 18.73
CA ASP A 320 4.52 0.33 19.71
C ASP A 320 4.16 1.66 20.36
N LEU A 321 3.66 2.62 19.60
CA LEU A 321 3.18 3.90 20.14
C LEU A 321 2.03 3.71 21.13
N PHE A 322 1.05 2.88 20.82
CA PHE A 322 -0.05 2.57 21.74
C PHE A 322 0.44 1.82 22.98
N GLY A 323 1.43 0.93 22.82
CA GLY A 323 2.13 0.31 23.95
C GLY A 323 2.75 1.32 24.90
N GLN A 324 3.39 2.36 24.36
CA GLN A 324 3.99 3.46 25.16
C GLN A 324 2.93 4.38 25.78
N MET A 325 1.89 4.74 25.02
CA MET A 325 0.83 5.65 25.47
C MET A 325 0.00 5.08 26.61
N PHE A 326 -0.28 3.78 26.58
CA PHE A 326 -1.21 3.11 27.47
C PHE A 326 -0.53 2.07 28.37
N ALA A 327 0.79 2.14 28.53
CA ALA A 327 1.55 1.23 29.40
C ALA A 327 0.88 1.09 30.77
N SER A 328 0.64 -0.12 31.21
CA SER A 328 0.12 -0.40 32.54
C SER A 328 1.09 0.15 33.61
N GLN A 329 0.57 0.87 34.59
CA GLN A 329 1.39 1.45 35.67
C GLN A 329 1.83 0.42 36.73
N ASP A 330 1.55 -0.86 36.48
CA ASP A 330 1.91 -1.97 37.35
C ASP A 330 3.20 -2.63 36.88
N GLY A 331 4.32 -2.07 37.28
CA GLY A 331 5.67 -2.58 37.08
C GLY A 331 6.55 -2.26 38.28
#